data_d561473e2b38331487b69a24e3d038ec
#
_entry.id   d561473e2b38331487b69a24e3d038ec
#
_cell.length_a   1.000
_cell.length_b   1.000
_cell.length_c   1.000
_cell.angle_alpha   90.00
_cell.angle_beta   90.00
_cell.angle_gamma   90.00
#
_symmetry.space_group_name_H-M   'P 1'
#
loop_
_entity.id
_entity.type
_entity.pdbx_description
1 polymer ?
#
loop_
_entity_poly.entity_id
_entity_poly.type
_entity_poly.pdbx_seq_one_letter_code
_entity_poly.pdbx_strand_id
1 'polypeptide(L)'
;MLLTCNHLTKSYDGQRVLDDLSFRIDSQADNRDLLLLGPSGVGKTTLLRILAGLEKPDSGTIDITMGEAATAGAHLRIGMVFQEDRLLESLDAIANVSAVSPMISRARAAAELAKLLPEDALTKPVRELSGGMRRRVALIRAILPASDLLLMDEPFTGLDDQTRQQVIHYIFETKACRPLILATHETAGLPPLRSLHLQKK
;
A
#
# COMPACT_ATOMS: atom_id res chain seq x y z
N MET A 1 9.50 8.46 -11.85
CA MET A 1 9.89 7.07 -11.56
C MET A 1 9.30 6.16 -12.62
N LEU A 2 10.11 5.26 -13.17
CA LEU A 2 9.67 4.14 -14.00
C LEU A 2 10.07 2.86 -13.28
N LEU A 3 9.10 2.00 -12.98
CA LEU A 3 9.30 0.66 -12.43
C LEU A 3 8.94 -0.35 -13.51
N THR A 4 9.85 -1.26 -13.82
CA THR A 4 9.65 -2.34 -14.81
C THR A 4 9.91 -3.68 -14.16
N CYS A 5 8.96 -4.56 -14.22
CA CYS A 5 9.07 -5.96 -13.80
C CYS A 5 9.16 -6.83 -15.03
N ASN A 6 10.21 -7.65 -15.12
CA ASN A 6 10.48 -8.51 -16.27
C ASN A 6 10.54 -9.97 -15.81
N HIS A 7 9.66 -10.80 -16.34
CA HIS A 7 9.67 -12.26 -16.21
C HIS A 7 9.74 -12.75 -14.75
N LEU A 8 9.02 -12.07 -13.82
CA LEU A 8 9.04 -12.43 -12.40
C LEU A 8 8.41 -13.79 -12.17
N THR A 9 9.15 -14.67 -11.51
CA THR A 9 8.71 -16.01 -11.12
C THR A 9 8.92 -16.19 -9.62
N LYS A 10 7.96 -16.81 -8.93
CA LYS A 10 8.05 -17.16 -7.52
C LYS A 10 7.28 -18.43 -7.23
N SER A 11 7.92 -19.32 -6.46
CA SER A 11 7.34 -20.59 -6.03
C SER A 11 7.50 -20.77 -4.52
N TYR A 12 6.59 -21.50 -3.89
CA TYR A 12 6.68 -21.98 -2.52
C TYR A 12 6.35 -23.47 -2.50
N ASP A 13 7.20 -24.26 -1.89
CA ASP A 13 7.02 -25.71 -1.76
C ASP A 13 6.69 -26.40 -3.10
N GLY A 14 7.35 -25.95 -4.16
CA GLY A 14 7.14 -26.46 -5.53
C GLY A 14 5.90 -25.92 -6.24
N GLN A 15 5.03 -25.18 -5.55
CA GLN A 15 3.87 -24.52 -6.17
C GLN A 15 4.24 -23.13 -6.68
N ARG A 16 4.08 -22.91 -7.98
CA ARG A 16 4.32 -21.62 -8.60
C ARG A 16 3.17 -20.66 -8.32
N VAL A 17 3.48 -19.49 -7.72
CA VAL A 17 2.51 -18.44 -7.38
C VAL A 17 2.65 -17.19 -8.27
N LEU A 18 3.85 -16.93 -8.79
CA LEU A 18 4.07 -15.98 -9.89
C LEU A 18 4.77 -16.72 -11.02
N ASP A 19 4.27 -16.54 -12.23
CA ASP A 19 4.79 -17.27 -13.40
C ASP A 19 4.96 -16.32 -14.58
N ASP A 20 6.22 -15.99 -14.88
CA ASP A 20 6.61 -15.17 -16.02
C ASP A 20 5.89 -13.80 -16.07
N LEU A 21 5.71 -13.17 -14.91
CA LEU A 21 4.94 -11.94 -14.78
C LEU A 21 5.77 -10.74 -15.22
N SER A 22 5.27 -9.99 -16.21
CA SER A 22 5.90 -8.76 -16.68
C SER A 22 4.88 -7.61 -16.71
N PHE A 23 5.27 -6.45 -16.17
CA PHE A 23 4.48 -5.22 -16.24
C PHE A 23 5.34 -3.99 -15.96
N ARG A 24 4.77 -2.81 -16.18
CA ARG A 24 5.44 -1.52 -16.01
C ARG A 24 4.54 -0.51 -15.33
N ILE A 25 5.11 0.31 -14.43
CA ILE A 25 4.48 1.47 -13.80
C ILE A 25 5.30 2.71 -14.16
N ASP A 26 4.64 3.69 -14.76
CA ASP A 26 5.23 4.99 -15.06
C ASP A 26 4.51 6.06 -14.24
N SER A 27 5.24 6.73 -13.34
CA SER A 27 4.65 7.75 -12.46
C SER A 27 4.19 9.02 -13.20
N GLN A 28 4.61 9.19 -14.44
CA GLN A 28 4.20 10.31 -15.28
C GLN A 28 2.98 10.00 -16.16
N ALA A 29 2.60 8.73 -16.26
CA ALA A 29 1.43 8.34 -17.04
C ALA A 29 0.13 8.63 -16.28
N ASP A 30 -0.96 8.91 -17.02
CA ASP A 30 -2.28 9.10 -16.45
C ASP A 30 -2.80 7.83 -15.78
N ASN A 31 -2.45 6.66 -16.32
CA ASN A 31 -2.81 5.34 -15.81
C ASN A 31 -1.72 4.72 -14.92
N ARG A 32 -1.08 5.55 -14.08
CA ARG A 32 0.02 5.15 -13.17
C ARG A 32 -0.40 4.17 -12.08
N ASP A 33 -1.68 4.14 -11.74
CA ASP A 33 -2.22 3.27 -10.69
C ASP A 33 -2.57 1.90 -11.27
N LEU A 34 -2.31 0.84 -10.49
CA LEU A 34 -2.52 -0.54 -10.91
C LEU A 34 -3.37 -1.29 -9.87
N LEU A 35 -4.46 -1.89 -10.33
CA LEU A 35 -5.30 -2.79 -9.56
C LEU A 35 -4.89 -4.25 -9.83
N LEU A 36 -4.47 -4.96 -8.79
CA LEU A 36 -4.18 -6.39 -8.86
C LEU A 36 -5.44 -7.18 -8.58
N LEU A 37 -5.90 -7.93 -9.56
CA LEU A 37 -7.08 -8.78 -9.48
C LEU A 37 -6.69 -10.25 -9.52
N GLY A 38 -7.51 -11.09 -8.90
CA GLY A 38 -7.35 -12.53 -8.92
C GLY A 38 -7.82 -13.18 -7.61
N PRO A 39 -8.03 -14.50 -7.60
CA PRO A 39 -8.54 -15.22 -6.44
C PRO A 39 -7.58 -15.15 -5.24
N SER A 40 -8.08 -15.53 -4.06
CA SER A 40 -7.22 -15.66 -2.88
C SER A 40 -6.10 -16.67 -3.11
N GLY A 41 -4.90 -16.36 -2.62
CA GLY A 41 -3.72 -17.22 -2.75
C GLY A 41 -3.07 -17.23 -4.14
N VAL A 42 -3.47 -16.35 -5.08
CA VAL A 42 -2.90 -16.29 -6.44
C VAL A 42 -1.54 -15.60 -6.53
N GLY A 43 -1.04 -15.02 -5.42
CA GLY A 43 0.27 -14.36 -5.39
C GLY A 43 0.22 -12.82 -5.32
N LYS A 44 -0.95 -12.18 -5.11
CA LYS A 44 -1.05 -10.71 -4.97
C LYS A 44 -0.15 -10.19 -3.85
N THR A 45 -0.28 -10.73 -2.65
CA THR A 45 0.57 -10.40 -1.49
C THR A 45 2.05 -10.68 -1.77
N THR A 46 2.37 -11.80 -2.40
CA THR A 46 3.74 -12.16 -2.79
C THR A 46 4.34 -11.10 -3.72
N LEU A 47 3.59 -10.69 -4.76
CA LEU A 47 4.04 -9.63 -5.67
C LEU A 47 4.29 -8.31 -4.92
N LEU A 48 3.36 -7.88 -4.05
CA LEU A 48 3.54 -6.66 -3.26
C LEU A 48 4.78 -6.76 -2.34
N ARG A 49 5.02 -7.90 -1.71
CA ARG A 49 6.21 -8.13 -0.86
C ARG A 49 7.51 -8.09 -1.67
N ILE A 50 7.52 -8.66 -2.87
CA ILE A 50 8.67 -8.60 -3.79
C ILE A 50 8.94 -7.15 -4.20
N LEU A 51 7.92 -6.38 -4.58
CA LEU A 51 8.05 -4.98 -4.94
C LEU A 51 8.54 -4.11 -3.77
N ALA A 52 8.12 -4.47 -2.54
CA ALA A 52 8.59 -3.80 -1.32
C ALA A 52 10.02 -4.19 -0.90
N GLY A 53 10.68 -5.10 -1.62
CA GLY A 53 12.01 -5.63 -1.26
C GLY A 53 12.02 -6.52 -0.02
N LEU A 54 10.84 -6.93 0.47
CA LEU A 54 10.68 -7.82 1.63
C LEU A 54 10.87 -9.30 1.25
N GLU A 55 10.85 -9.60 -0.03
CA GLU A 55 11.01 -10.93 -0.58
C GLU A 55 11.73 -10.87 -1.92
N LYS A 56 12.48 -11.93 -2.26
CA LYS A 56 13.16 -12.04 -3.55
C LYS A 56 12.35 -12.93 -4.51
N PRO A 57 12.23 -12.55 -5.79
CA PRO A 57 11.74 -13.49 -6.80
C PRO A 57 12.74 -14.64 -6.99
N ASP A 58 12.28 -15.77 -7.51
CA ASP A 58 13.14 -16.90 -7.86
C ASP A 58 13.87 -16.63 -9.18
N SER A 59 13.22 -15.91 -10.10
CA SER A 59 13.81 -15.41 -11.34
C SER A 59 13.12 -14.15 -11.83
N GLY A 60 13.70 -13.49 -12.83
CA GLY A 60 13.25 -12.20 -13.35
C GLY A 60 13.95 -11.01 -12.68
N THR A 61 13.63 -9.81 -13.13
CA THR A 61 14.23 -8.56 -12.62
C THR A 61 13.18 -7.51 -12.29
N ILE A 62 13.54 -6.60 -11.38
CA ILE A 62 12.81 -5.38 -11.10
C ILE A 62 13.78 -4.21 -11.32
N ASP A 63 13.50 -3.43 -12.35
CA ASP A 63 14.30 -2.29 -12.72
C ASP A 63 13.55 -1.00 -12.31
N ILE A 64 14.25 -0.11 -11.60
CA ILE A 64 13.68 1.14 -11.13
C ILE A 64 14.56 2.28 -11.63
N THR A 65 13.98 3.12 -12.49
CA THR A 65 14.61 4.35 -12.96
C THR A 65 13.94 5.54 -12.26
N MET A 66 14.67 6.23 -11.43
CA MET A 66 14.24 7.51 -10.86
C MET A 66 14.54 8.61 -11.89
N GLY A 67 13.69 9.65 -11.95
CA GLY A 67 13.90 10.76 -12.88
C GLY A 67 15.24 11.48 -12.64
N GLU A 68 15.65 12.35 -13.56
CA GLU A 68 16.95 13.07 -13.56
C GLU A 68 17.26 13.84 -12.28
N ALA A 69 16.25 14.21 -11.49
CA ALA A 69 16.41 14.88 -10.19
C ALA A 69 16.80 13.95 -9.04
N ALA A 70 16.87 12.63 -9.27
CA ALA A 70 17.27 11.69 -8.23
C ALA A 70 18.77 11.70 -8.03
N THR A 71 19.23 11.93 -6.79
CA THR A 71 20.64 11.81 -6.42
C THR A 71 21.13 10.38 -6.63
N ALA A 72 22.38 10.21 -7.09
CA ALA A 72 22.98 8.89 -7.23
C ALA A 72 22.89 8.13 -5.91
N GLY A 73 22.30 6.92 -5.93
CA GLY A 73 22.05 6.11 -4.74
C GLY A 73 20.68 6.33 -4.07
N ALA A 74 19.77 7.08 -4.68
CA ALA A 74 18.41 7.23 -4.16
C ALA A 74 17.69 5.87 -4.14
N HIS A 75 17.26 5.45 -2.95
CA HIS A 75 16.44 4.25 -2.76
C HIS A 75 14.95 4.59 -2.93
N LEU A 76 14.21 3.68 -3.56
CA LEU A 76 12.76 3.79 -3.67
C LEU A 76 12.12 3.76 -2.28
N ARG A 77 11.41 4.84 -1.94
CA ARG A 77 10.64 4.92 -0.69
C ARG A 77 9.25 4.39 -0.94
N ILE A 78 8.87 3.38 -0.18
CA ILE A 78 7.58 2.69 -0.35
C ILE A 78 6.72 2.91 0.89
N GLY A 79 5.50 3.40 0.68
CA GLY A 79 4.44 3.32 1.68
C GLY A 79 3.68 2.00 1.48
N MET A 80 3.61 1.17 2.53
CA MET A 80 2.95 -0.14 2.40
C MET A 80 1.89 -0.35 3.45
N VAL A 81 0.69 -0.71 2.99
CA VAL A 81 -0.39 -1.27 3.81
C VAL A 81 -0.35 -2.78 3.65
N PHE A 82 -0.10 -3.48 4.75
CA PHE A 82 -0.12 -4.94 4.79
C PHE A 82 -1.56 -5.45 5.01
N GLN A 83 -1.79 -6.71 4.71
CA GLN A 83 -3.06 -7.37 5.05
C GLN A 83 -3.35 -7.33 6.55
N GLU A 84 -2.31 -7.46 7.39
CA GLU A 84 -2.35 -7.22 8.83
C GLU A 84 -1.99 -5.77 9.15
N ASP A 85 -2.57 -5.17 10.17
CA ASP A 85 -2.37 -3.74 10.48
C ASP A 85 -0.96 -3.42 11.00
N ARG A 86 -0.29 -4.40 11.64
CA ARG A 86 1.09 -4.29 12.17
C ARG A 86 1.33 -3.02 12.97
N LEU A 87 0.38 -2.65 13.81
CA LEU A 87 0.48 -1.49 14.70
C LEU A 87 1.24 -1.83 15.98
N LEU A 88 1.81 -0.80 16.59
CA LEU A 88 2.41 -0.88 17.93
C LEU A 88 1.27 -0.79 18.94
N GLU A 89 0.82 -1.93 19.46
CA GLU A 89 -0.45 -2.08 20.19
C GLU A 89 -0.53 -1.23 21.47
N SER A 90 0.60 -0.98 22.13
CA SER A 90 0.68 -0.17 23.34
C SER A 90 0.67 1.35 23.10
N LEU A 91 0.90 1.78 21.87
CA LEU A 91 0.92 3.19 21.51
C LEU A 91 -0.46 3.65 21.03
N ASP A 92 -0.74 4.94 21.22
CA ASP A 92 -1.92 5.60 20.65
C ASP A 92 -1.83 5.71 19.11
N ALA A 93 -2.94 6.07 18.47
CA ALA A 93 -3.01 6.23 17.03
C ALA A 93 -2.04 7.31 16.52
N ILE A 94 -1.93 8.42 17.24
CA ILE A 94 -1.05 9.54 16.89
C ILE A 94 0.43 9.10 16.93
N ALA A 95 0.82 8.36 17.98
CA ALA A 95 2.18 7.85 18.12
C ALA A 95 2.52 6.83 17.02
N ASN A 96 1.59 5.91 16.69
CA ASN A 96 1.77 4.96 15.60
C ASN A 96 2.05 5.64 14.25
N VAL A 97 1.39 6.76 13.98
CA VAL A 97 1.57 7.51 12.71
C VAL A 97 2.81 8.40 12.75
N SER A 98 3.08 9.09 13.86
CA SER A 98 4.22 10.01 13.95
C SER A 98 5.57 9.29 14.09
N ALA A 99 5.60 8.06 14.61
CA ALA A 99 6.84 7.31 14.81
C ALA A 99 7.56 6.87 13.52
N VAL A 100 6.86 6.83 12.38
CA VAL A 100 7.43 6.31 11.12
C VAL A 100 8.30 7.31 10.37
N SER A 101 8.24 8.59 10.74
CA SER A 101 9.06 9.63 10.11
C SER A 101 9.22 10.84 11.02
N PRO A 102 10.44 11.34 11.24
CA PRO A 102 10.70 12.55 12.01
C PRO A 102 10.07 13.81 11.40
N MET A 103 9.67 13.74 10.12
CA MET A 103 8.99 14.84 9.42
C MET A 103 7.49 14.90 9.72
N ILE A 104 6.95 13.93 10.45
CA ILE A 104 5.53 13.89 10.83
C ILE A 104 5.41 14.28 12.30
N SER A 105 5.04 15.53 12.55
CA SER A 105 4.74 15.97 13.91
C SER A 105 3.49 15.29 14.46
N ARG A 106 3.39 15.15 15.80
CA ARG A 106 2.18 14.64 16.44
C ARG A 106 0.92 15.44 16.05
N ALA A 107 1.04 16.77 15.91
CA ALA A 107 -0.06 17.63 15.48
C ALA A 107 -0.52 17.28 14.04
N ARG A 108 0.42 17.07 13.11
CA ARG A 108 0.08 16.64 11.75
C ARG A 108 -0.55 15.25 11.73
N ALA A 109 -0.01 14.31 12.49
CA ALA A 109 -0.58 12.97 12.61
C ALA A 109 -2.01 13.02 13.17
N ALA A 110 -2.27 13.81 14.21
CA ALA A 110 -3.61 13.99 14.78
C ALA A 110 -4.60 14.59 13.78
N ALA A 111 -4.20 15.63 13.05
CA ALA A 111 -5.03 16.26 12.03
C ALA A 111 -5.41 15.31 10.88
N GLU A 112 -4.48 14.46 10.44
CA GLU A 112 -4.77 13.47 9.41
C GLU A 112 -5.67 12.33 9.93
N LEU A 113 -5.41 11.86 11.15
CA LEU A 113 -6.23 10.83 11.79
C LEU A 113 -7.67 11.28 12.02
N ALA A 114 -7.88 12.53 12.40
CA ALA A 114 -9.21 13.10 12.62
C ALA A 114 -10.10 13.13 11.37
N LYS A 115 -9.54 13.00 10.17
CA LYS A 115 -10.29 12.85 8.91
C LYS A 115 -11.03 11.52 8.81
N LEU A 116 -10.51 10.48 9.47
CA LEU A 116 -11.02 9.11 9.35
C LEU A 116 -11.42 8.47 10.69
N LEU A 117 -11.06 9.05 11.83
CA LEU A 117 -11.35 8.51 13.16
C LEU A 117 -12.03 9.57 14.04
N PRO A 118 -12.88 9.13 14.98
CA PRO A 118 -13.43 10.03 15.99
C PRO A 118 -12.32 10.51 16.93
N GLU A 119 -12.49 11.73 17.47
CA GLU A 119 -11.48 12.43 18.25
C GLU A 119 -11.04 11.64 19.50
N ASP A 120 -11.98 10.98 20.17
CA ASP A 120 -11.72 10.17 21.37
C ASP A 120 -10.89 8.91 21.09
N ALA A 121 -10.79 8.46 19.84
CA ALA A 121 -9.98 7.32 19.44
C ALA A 121 -8.50 7.68 19.21
N LEU A 122 -8.17 8.95 19.03
CA LEU A 122 -6.82 9.37 18.61
C LEU A 122 -5.75 9.12 19.68
N THR A 123 -6.14 9.23 20.95
CA THR A 123 -5.25 9.12 22.13
C THR A 123 -5.37 7.78 22.87
N LYS A 124 -6.28 6.90 22.43
CA LYS A 124 -6.40 5.53 22.99
C LYS A 124 -5.30 4.63 22.44
N PRO A 125 -4.74 3.72 23.25
CA PRO A 125 -3.89 2.65 22.74
C PRO A 125 -4.59 1.88 21.62
N VAL A 126 -3.89 1.59 20.52
CA VAL A 126 -4.54 0.99 19.34
C VAL A 126 -5.13 -0.39 19.60
N ARG A 127 -4.67 -1.11 20.64
CA ARG A 127 -5.29 -2.37 21.09
C ARG A 127 -6.75 -2.20 21.54
N GLU A 128 -7.15 -1.00 21.96
CA GLU A 128 -8.50 -0.66 22.41
C GLU A 128 -9.42 -0.20 21.26
N LEU A 129 -8.86 -0.01 20.08
CA LEU A 129 -9.60 0.40 18.88
C LEU A 129 -10.27 -0.79 18.21
N SER A 130 -11.41 -0.54 17.56
CA SER A 130 -12.04 -1.54 16.70
C SER A 130 -11.12 -1.93 15.53
N GLY A 131 -11.37 -3.10 14.91
CA GLY A 131 -10.60 -3.55 13.74
C GLY A 131 -10.58 -2.53 12.61
N GLY A 132 -11.74 -1.96 12.27
CA GLY A 132 -11.84 -0.92 11.25
C GLY A 132 -11.12 0.39 11.63
N MET A 133 -11.06 0.77 12.91
CA MET A 133 -10.26 1.90 13.38
C MET A 133 -8.77 1.61 13.25
N ARG A 134 -8.31 0.44 13.67
CA ARG A 134 -6.91 0.02 13.50
C ARG A 134 -6.51 0.03 12.03
N ARG A 135 -7.38 -0.48 11.15
CA ARG A 135 -7.15 -0.47 9.69
C ARG A 135 -6.92 0.93 9.17
N ARG A 136 -7.74 1.91 9.58
CA ARG A 136 -7.59 3.32 9.20
C ARG A 136 -6.31 3.96 9.73
N VAL A 137 -5.88 3.62 10.95
CA VAL A 137 -4.57 4.04 11.49
C VAL A 137 -3.43 3.50 10.63
N ALA A 138 -3.46 2.20 10.27
CA ALA A 138 -2.44 1.57 9.43
C ALA A 138 -2.36 2.20 8.03
N LEU A 139 -3.50 2.54 7.44
CA LEU A 139 -3.59 3.25 6.17
C LEU A 139 -2.92 4.63 6.24
N ILE A 140 -3.29 5.46 7.22
CA ILE A 140 -2.72 6.80 7.37
C ILE A 140 -1.22 6.72 7.63
N ARG A 141 -0.76 5.78 8.47
CA ARG A 141 0.65 5.53 8.74
C ARG A 141 1.45 5.21 7.48
N ALA A 142 0.86 4.49 6.53
CA ALA A 142 1.52 4.14 5.27
C ALA A 142 1.50 5.26 4.23
N ILE A 143 0.41 6.06 4.19
CA ILE A 143 0.20 7.08 3.16
C ILE A 143 0.85 8.41 3.52
N LEU A 144 0.82 8.80 4.80
CA LEU A 144 1.26 10.13 5.23
C LEU A 144 2.75 10.42 5.04
N PRO A 145 3.67 9.48 5.23
CA PRO A 145 5.08 9.70 4.92
C PRO A 145 5.31 9.95 3.42
N ALA A 146 6.36 10.73 3.12
CA ALA A 146 6.79 10.89 1.74
C ALA A 146 7.27 9.55 1.18
N SER A 147 6.65 9.10 0.09
CA SER A 147 6.99 7.87 -0.62
C SER A 147 6.93 8.08 -2.12
N ASP A 148 7.60 7.24 -2.87
CA ASP A 148 7.66 7.29 -4.34
C ASP A 148 6.65 6.30 -4.96
N LEU A 149 6.20 5.31 -4.17
CA LEU A 149 5.24 4.28 -4.54
C LEU A 149 4.40 3.89 -3.32
N LEU A 150 3.12 3.64 -3.54
CA LEU A 150 2.22 3.08 -2.54
C LEU A 150 1.84 1.66 -2.93
N LEU A 151 1.96 0.73 -1.97
CA LEU A 151 1.53 -0.66 -2.10
C LEU A 151 0.45 -0.94 -1.06
N MET A 152 -0.69 -1.46 -1.47
CA MET A 152 -1.79 -1.74 -0.56
C MET A 152 -2.33 -3.15 -0.77
N ASP A 153 -2.30 -3.94 0.31
CA ASP A 153 -2.80 -5.31 0.33
C ASP A 153 -4.11 -5.38 1.11
N GLU A 154 -5.21 -5.58 0.42
CA GLU A 154 -6.58 -5.66 0.93
C GLU A 154 -6.91 -4.52 1.93
N PRO A 155 -6.74 -3.23 1.56
CA PRO A 155 -6.82 -2.11 2.49
C PRO A 155 -8.23 -1.87 3.06
N PHE A 156 -9.26 -2.43 2.45
CA PHE A 156 -10.66 -2.18 2.80
C PHE A 156 -11.27 -3.27 3.70
N THR A 157 -10.55 -4.35 3.95
CA THR A 157 -11.05 -5.49 4.74
C THR A 157 -11.54 -5.05 6.11
N GLY A 158 -12.77 -5.46 6.45
CA GLY A 158 -13.40 -5.17 7.75
C GLY A 158 -13.96 -3.75 7.88
N LEU A 159 -14.05 -3.00 6.79
CA LEU A 159 -14.73 -1.70 6.75
C LEU A 159 -16.17 -1.87 6.23
N ASP A 160 -17.11 -1.14 6.84
CA ASP A 160 -18.44 -0.97 6.26
C ASP A 160 -18.39 -0.10 5.00
N ASP A 161 -19.47 -0.10 4.22
CA ASP A 161 -19.54 0.58 2.93
C ASP A 161 -19.29 2.09 3.04
N GLN A 162 -19.84 2.75 4.05
CA GLN A 162 -19.66 4.19 4.24
C GLN A 162 -18.21 4.52 4.61
N THR A 163 -17.63 3.80 5.55
CA THR A 163 -16.23 3.97 5.95
C THR A 163 -15.28 3.66 4.79
N ARG A 164 -15.60 2.63 4.00
CA ARG A 164 -14.81 2.28 2.81
C ARG A 164 -14.76 3.43 1.79
N GLN A 165 -15.91 4.06 1.50
CA GLN A 165 -15.94 5.22 0.59
C GLN A 165 -15.11 6.40 1.10
N GLN A 166 -15.16 6.69 2.41
CA GLN A 166 -14.33 7.73 3.02
C GLN A 166 -12.84 7.41 2.89
N VAL A 167 -12.45 6.15 3.11
CA VAL A 167 -11.07 5.68 2.97
C VAL A 167 -10.60 5.74 1.53
N ILE A 168 -11.41 5.33 0.55
CA ILE A 168 -11.11 5.45 -0.88
C ILE A 168 -10.85 6.92 -1.23
N HIS A 169 -11.75 7.81 -0.87
CA HIS A 169 -11.60 9.24 -1.10
C HIS A 169 -10.30 9.78 -0.48
N TYR A 170 -10.03 9.47 0.78
CA TYR A 170 -8.80 9.86 1.47
C TYR A 170 -7.53 9.36 0.76
N ILE A 171 -7.50 8.10 0.31
CA ILE A 171 -6.36 7.53 -0.40
C ILE A 171 -6.09 8.33 -1.68
N PHE A 172 -7.11 8.52 -2.52
CA PHE A 172 -6.94 9.14 -3.83
C PHE A 172 -6.64 10.65 -3.75
N GLU A 173 -7.11 11.35 -2.73
CA GLU A 173 -6.72 12.73 -2.46
C GLU A 173 -5.28 12.81 -1.93
N THR A 174 -4.94 12.00 -0.91
CA THR A 174 -3.67 12.13 -0.20
C THR A 174 -2.49 11.55 -0.98
N LYS A 175 -2.71 10.51 -1.81
CA LYS A 175 -1.63 9.95 -2.62
C LYS A 175 -1.07 10.94 -3.65
N ALA A 176 -1.84 11.94 -4.04
CA ALA A 176 -1.48 12.92 -5.08
C ALA A 176 -1.01 12.23 -6.38
N CYS A 177 0.19 12.58 -6.88
CA CYS A 177 0.76 11.99 -8.09
C CYS A 177 1.52 10.68 -7.86
N ARG A 178 1.56 10.15 -6.63
CA ARG A 178 2.27 8.88 -6.35
C ARG A 178 1.52 7.71 -6.99
N PRO A 179 2.22 6.82 -7.72
CA PRO A 179 1.63 5.58 -8.19
C PRO A 179 1.15 4.71 -7.03
N LEU A 180 0.04 4.03 -7.25
CA LEU A 180 -0.56 3.08 -6.32
C LEU A 180 -0.66 1.70 -6.98
N ILE A 181 -0.18 0.66 -6.29
CA ILE A 181 -0.50 -0.73 -6.63
C ILE A 181 -1.42 -1.26 -5.53
N LEU A 182 -2.65 -1.54 -5.91
CA LEU A 182 -3.73 -1.93 -5.01
C LEU A 182 -4.13 -3.38 -5.27
N ALA A 183 -3.96 -4.26 -4.30
CA ALA A 183 -4.52 -5.61 -4.31
C ALA A 183 -5.81 -5.61 -3.49
N THR A 184 -6.94 -5.86 -4.13
CA THR A 184 -8.24 -6.00 -3.45
C THR A 184 -9.23 -6.78 -4.30
N HIS A 185 -10.17 -7.42 -3.65
CA HIS A 185 -11.36 -7.99 -4.28
C HIS A 185 -12.58 -7.06 -4.17
N GLU A 186 -12.49 -6.03 -3.33
CA GLU A 186 -13.54 -5.02 -3.13
C GLU A 186 -13.31 -3.81 -4.03
N THR A 187 -13.90 -3.83 -5.23
CA THR A 187 -13.67 -2.80 -6.26
C THR A 187 -14.76 -1.72 -6.29
N ALA A 188 -15.86 -1.90 -5.55
CA ALA A 188 -16.95 -0.93 -5.52
C ALA A 188 -16.49 0.43 -5.00
N GLY A 189 -16.76 1.50 -5.76
CA GLY A 189 -16.39 2.88 -5.43
C GLY A 189 -14.96 3.29 -5.79
N LEU A 190 -14.13 2.38 -6.31
CA LEU A 190 -12.82 2.74 -6.86
C LEU A 190 -13.00 3.53 -8.17
N PRO A 191 -12.17 4.53 -8.44
CA PRO A 191 -12.09 5.14 -9.75
C PRO A 191 -11.61 4.12 -10.79
N PRO A 192 -11.77 4.39 -12.09
CA PRO A 192 -11.21 3.53 -13.14
C PRO A 192 -9.70 3.39 -12.99
N LEU A 193 -9.22 2.15 -12.80
CA LEU A 193 -7.81 1.82 -12.67
C LEU A 193 -7.40 0.83 -13.76
N ARG A 194 -6.14 0.89 -14.18
CA ARG A 194 -5.55 -0.16 -15.00
C ARG A 194 -5.48 -1.45 -14.17
N SER A 195 -5.94 -2.56 -14.71
CA SER A 195 -5.94 -3.84 -13.99
C SER A 195 -4.90 -4.82 -14.51
N LEU A 196 -4.35 -5.61 -13.60
CA LEU A 196 -3.48 -6.75 -13.86
C LEU A 196 -4.11 -7.99 -13.21
N HIS A 197 -4.48 -8.95 -14.05
CA HIS A 197 -5.12 -10.18 -13.60
C HIS A 197 -4.09 -11.26 -13.35
N LEU A 198 -3.93 -11.66 -12.09
CA LEU A 198 -3.14 -12.82 -11.72
C LEU A 198 -4.01 -14.08 -11.82
N GLN A 199 -3.48 -15.14 -12.41
CA GLN A 199 -4.20 -16.40 -12.61
C GLN A 199 -3.43 -17.54 -11.95
N LYS A 200 -4.14 -18.48 -11.32
CA LYS A 200 -3.56 -19.77 -10.94
C LYS A 200 -3.33 -20.58 -12.20
N LYS A 201 -2.13 -21.11 -12.33
CA LYS A 201 -1.86 -22.20 -13.29
C LYS A 201 -2.01 -23.56 -12.63
#